data_dc61ce340ffb14798e01f818c9d6026d
#
_entry.id   dc61ce340ffb14798e01f818c9d6026d
#
_cell.length_a   1.000
_cell.length_b   1.000
_cell.length_c   1.000
_cell.angle_alpha   90.00
_cell.angle_beta   90.00
_cell.angle_gamma   90.00
#
_symmetry.space_group_name_H-M   'P 1'
#
loop_
_entity.id
_entity.type
_entity.pdbx_description
1 polymer ?
#
loop_
_entity_poly.entity_id
_entity_poly.type
_entity_poly.pdbx_seq_one_letter_code
_entity_poly.pdbx_strand_id
1 'polypeptide(L)'
;MAAVLYEYPFNESIRTMLRLEHLFDRLAELVARDAPVDHHFALATLFEIVDVASRADLKSDLLKELERHKTQFQAYRGNPHVAEAALDEVIGRIDHAFAGLNQLPGKAGQALTTNEWLMSIRSRIGIPGGTC
;
A
#
# COMPACT_ATOMS: atom_id res chain seq x y z
N MET A 1 -14.20 25.14 -9.77
CA MET A 1 -13.35 24.81 -8.62
C MET A 1 -13.29 23.29 -8.45
N ALA A 2 -12.10 22.72 -8.36
CA ALA A 2 -11.99 21.30 -8.07
C ALA A 2 -12.45 21.02 -6.63
N ALA A 3 -13.23 19.97 -6.43
CA ALA A 3 -13.62 19.54 -5.10
C ALA A 3 -12.40 18.98 -4.35
N VAL A 4 -12.25 19.33 -3.09
CA VAL A 4 -11.21 18.76 -2.22
C VAL A 4 -11.87 17.65 -1.40
N LEU A 5 -11.36 16.44 -1.54
CA LEU A 5 -11.81 15.29 -0.77
C LEU A 5 -11.05 15.24 0.56
N TYR A 6 -11.78 15.18 1.66
CA TYR A 6 -11.22 14.96 2.98
C TYR A 6 -11.60 13.57 3.46
N GLU A 7 -10.60 12.79 3.86
CA GLU A 7 -10.78 11.45 4.40
C GLU A 7 -10.44 11.43 5.88
N TYR A 8 -11.29 10.81 6.69
CA TYR A 8 -11.04 10.65 8.13
C TYR A 8 -11.05 9.16 8.49
N PRO A 9 -9.90 8.60 8.89
CA PRO A 9 -9.84 7.20 9.28
C PRO A 9 -10.44 6.98 10.68
N PHE A 10 -11.37 6.03 10.79
CA PHE A 10 -12.04 5.71 12.05
C PHE A 10 -11.27 4.68 12.91
N ASN A 11 -10.28 3.99 12.34
CA ASN A 11 -9.46 3.03 13.06
C ASN A 11 -8.02 3.01 12.54
N GLU A 12 -7.12 2.39 13.29
CA GLU A 12 -5.69 2.32 12.96
C GLU A 12 -5.43 1.55 11.65
N SER A 13 -6.20 0.50 11.38
CA SER A 13 -6.05 -0.29 10.16
C SER A 13 -6.31 0.56 8.91
N ILE A 14 -7.42 1.30 8.90
CA ILE A 14 -7.75 2.22 7.81
C ILE A 14 -6.73 3.34 7.69
N ARG A 15 -6.28 3.89 8.81
CA ARG A 15 -5.23 4.93 8.82
C ARG A 15 -3.95 4.44 8.17
N THR A 16 -3.51 3.24 8.51
CA THR A 16 -2.31 2.62 7.93
C THR A 16 -2.48 2.40 6.43
N MET A 17 -3.64 1.91 5.99
CA MET A 17 -3.94 1.69 4.56
C MET A 17 -3.93 2.99 3.77
N LEU A 18 -4.57 4.06 4.27
CA LEU A 18 -4.56 5.37 3.63
C LEU A 18 -3.14 5.95 3.55
N ARG A 19 -2.36 5.79 4.60
CA ARG A 19 -0.97 6.21 4.61
C ARG A 19 -0.14 5.48 3.55
N LEU A 20 -0.31 4.17 3.44
CA LEU A 20 0.37 3.37 2.41
C LEU A 20 -0.04 3.79 1.00
N GLU A 21 -1.32 4.02 0.76
CA GLU A 21 -1.81 4.51 -0.52
C GLU A 21 -1.11 5.81 -0.92
N HIS A 22 -1.08 6.80 -0.04
CA HIS A 22 -0.36 8.05 -0.28
C HIS A 22 1.13 7.86 -0.53
N LEU A 23 1.77 6.95 0.21
CA LEU A 23 3.20 6.67 0.03
C LEU A 23 3.47 6.00 -1.33
N PHE A 24 2.63 5.07 -1.76
CA PHE A 24 2.77 4.44 -3.08
C PHE A 24 2.54 5.42 -4.21
N ASP A 25 1.53 6.29 -4.11
CA ASP A 25 1.27 7.33 -5.10
C ASP A 25 2.45 8.29 -5.22
N ARG A 26 2.99 8.74 -4.10
CA ARG A 26 4.19 9.58 -4.06
C ARG A 26 5.40 8.88 -4.67
N LEU A 27 5.61 7.61 -4.35
CA LEU A 27 6.71 6.82 -4.91
C LEU A 27 6.60 6.74 -6.44
N ALA A 28 5.41 6.40 -6.95
CA ALA A 28 5.18 6.30 -8.39
C ALA A 28 5.46 7.63 -9.11
N GLU A 29 5.01 8.75 -8.54
CA GLU A 29 5.25 10.07 -9.08
C GLU A 29 6.75 10.43 -9.10
N LEU A 30 7.46 10.18 -8.00
CA LEU A 30 8.88 10.50 -7.90
C LEU A 30 9.76 9.63 -8.80
N VAL A 31 9.44 8.35 -8.93
CA VAL A 31 10.18 7.42 -9.81
C VAL A 31 10.02 7.83 -11.29
N ALA A 32 8.88 8.38 -11.66
CA ALA A 32 8.62 8.83 -13.03
C ALA A 32 9.41 10.09 -13.43
N ARG A 33 9.98 10.80 -12.49
CA ARG A 33 10.80 12.00 -12.74
C ARG A 33 12.26 11.62 -12.92
N ASP A 34 13.00 12.43 -13.69
CA ASP A 34 14.39 12.11 -14.06
C ASP A 34 15.46 12.82 -13.22
N ALA A 35 15.08 13.77 -12.38
CA ALA A 35 16.03 14.51 -11.58
C ALA A 35 16.59 13.68 -10.41
N PRO A 36 17.91 13.75 -10.11
CA PRO A 36 18.50 13.02 -8.99
C PRO A 36 17.85 13.31 -7.64
N VAL A 37 17.39 14.54 -7.40
CA VAL A 37 16.70 14.91 -6.16
C VAL A 37 15.37 14.17 -6.02
N ASP A 38 14.65 13.95 -7.11
CA ASP A 38 13.41 13.20 -7.10
C ASP A 38 13.66 11.72 -6.76
N HIS A 39 14.75 11.14 -7.27
CA HIS A 39 15.15 9.78 -6.95
C HIS A 39 15.61 9.64 -5.50
N HIS A 40 16.26 10.65 -4.94
CA HIS A 40 16.58 10.69 -3.51
C HIS A 40 15.30 10.60 -2.66
N PHE A 41 14.29 11.40 -2.97
CA PHE A 41 13.01 11.38 -2.25
C PHE A 41 12.18 10.11 -2.55
N ALA A 42 12.36 9.51 -3.73
CA ALA A 42 11.77 8.20 -4.04
C ALA A 42 12.33 7.13 -3.10
N LEU A 43 13.64 7.09 -2.88
CA LEU A 43 14.27 6.17 -1.94
C LEU A 43 13.81 6.42 -0.50
N ALA A 44 13.74 7.68 -0.07
CA ALA A 44 13.19 8.02 1.24
C ALA A 44 11.76 7.53 1.42
N THR A 45 10.93 7.69 0.40
CA THR A 45 9.55 7.21 0.39
C THR A 45 9.48 5.68 0.46
N LEU A 46 10.34 4.98 -0.28
CA LEU A 46 10.45 3.54 -0.22
C LEU A 46 10.77 3.05 1.19
N PHE A 47 11.70 3.71 1.88
CA PHE A 47 12.04 3.34 3.25
C PHE A 47 10.91 3.62 4.24
N GLU A 48 10.13 4.68 4.05
CA GLU A 48 8.92 4.92 4.84
C GLU A 48 7.88 3.80 4.62
N ILE A 49 7.69 3.35 3.38
CA ILE A 49 6.79 2.23 3.07
C ILE A 49 7.24 0.97 3.81
N VAL A 50 8.53 0.64 3.75
CA VAL A 50 9.10 -0.52 4.46
C VAL A 50 8.87 -0.41 5.96
N ASP A 51 9.09 0.76 6.54
CA ASP A 51 8.86 0.99 7.98
C ASP A 51 7.40 0.77 8.37
N VAL A 52 6.47 1.32 7.62
CA VAL A 52 5.04 1.14 7.89
C VAL A 52 4.62 -0.32 7.73
N ALA A 53 5.10 -0.97 6.67
CA ALA A 53 4.76 -2.36 6.38
C ALA A 53 5.35 -3.36 7.38
N SER A 54 6.49 -3.03 8.02
CA SER A 54 7.18 -3.93 8.95
C SER A 54 6.71 -3.85 10.39
N ARG A 55 5.99 -2.76 10.76
CA ARG A 55 5.60 -2.51 12.16
C ARG A 55 4.50 -3.41 12.68
N ALA A 56 3.70 -3.98 11.81
CA ALA A 56 2.59 -4.83 12.16
C ALA A 56 2.54 -6.03 11.24
N ASP A 57 1.72 -7.01 11.56
CA ASP A 57 1.41 -8.11 10.64
C ASP A 57 0.43 -7.61 9.57
N LEU A 58 0.90 -6.64 8.79
CA LEU A 58 0.12 -5.93 7.78
C LEU A 58 -0.50 -6.87 6.76
N LYS A 59 0.25 -7.89 6.32
CA LYS A 59 -0.24 -8.89 5.36
C LYS A 59 -1.45 -9.63 5.93
N SER A 60 -1.35 -10.13 7.15
CA SER A 60 -2.44 -10.85 7.82
C SER A 60 -3.66 -9.96 8.02
N ASP A 61 -3.45 -8.72 8.45
CA ASP A 61 -4.54 -7.76 8.66
C ASP A 61 -5.25 -7.40 7.36
N LEU A 62 -4.49 -7.19 6.27
CA LEU A 62 -5.06 -6.93 4.94
C LEU A 62 -5.85 -8.12 4.40
N LEU A 63 -5.34 -9.34 4.56
CA LEU A 63 -6.04 -10.55 4.14
C LEU A 63 -7.38 -10.71 4.87
N LYS A 64 -7.40 -10.48 6.18
CA LYS A 64 -8.63 -10.49 6.98
C LYS A 64 -9.63 -9.43 6.52
N GLU A 65 -9.16 -8.22 6.27
CA GLU A 65 -10.03 -7.14 5.79
C GLU A 65 -10.61 -7.43 4.40
N LEU A 66 -9.82 -7.99 3.49
CA LEU A 66 -10.30 -8.39 2.18
C LEU A 66 -11.38 -9.48 2.27
N GLU A 67 -11.19 -10.48 3.13
CA GLU A 67 -12.21 -11.51 3.37
C GLU A 67 -13.48 -10.93 3.99
N ARG A 68 -13.35 -10.05 4.97
CA ARG A 68 -14.49 -9.39 5.59
C ARG A 68 -15.30 -8.58 4.58
N HIS A 69 -14.64 -7.82 3.74
CA HIS A 69 -15.30 -7.05 2.68
C HIS A 69 -15.98 -7.96 1.65
N LYS A 70 -15.32 -9.05 1.24
CA LYS A 70 -15.91 -10.02 0.33
C LYS A 70 -17.21 -10.58 0.89
N THR A 71 -17.22 -10.99 2.15
CA THR A 71 -18.42 -11.51 2.83
C THR A 71 -19.52 -10.47 2.86
N GLN A 72 -19.19 -9.21 3.16
CA GLN A 72 -20.18 -8.13 3.16
C GLN A 72 -20.77 -7.89 1.76
N PHE A 73 -19.96 -7.89 0.71
CA PHE A 73 -20.45 -7.71 -0.66
C PHE A 73 -21.27 -8.90 -1.14
N GLN A 74 -20.89 -10.12 -0.77
CA GLN A 74 -21.67 -11.31 -1.11
C GLN A 74 -23.08 -11.30 -0.50
N ALA A 75 -23.28 -10.66 0.65
CA ALA A 75 -24.59 -10.50 1.27
C ALA A 75 -25.55 -9.64 0.43
N TYR A 76 -25.04 -8.84 -0.51
CA TYR A 76 -25.88 -8.04 -1.42
C TYR A 76 -26.39 -8.83 -2.63
N ARG A 77 -25.98 -10.07 -2.83
CA ARG A 77 -26.48 -10.90 -3.92
C ARG A 77 -27.99 -11.12 -3.77
N GLY A 78 -28.70 -10.97 -4.88
CA GLY A 78 -30.15 -11.06 -4.91
C GLY A 78 -30.88 -9.79 -4.48
N ASN A 79 -30.19 -8.76 -4.06
CA ASN A 79 -30.81 -7.47 -3.76
C ASN A 79 -31.18 -6.73 -5.07
N PRO A 80 -32.47 -6.40 -5.31
CA PRO A 80 -32.90 -5.77 -6.57
C PRO A 80 -32.34 -4.34 -6.77
N HIS A 81 -31.82 -3.72 -5.71
CA HIS A 81 -31.21 -2.39 -5.78
C HIS A 81 -29.71 -2.40 -6.07
N VAL A 82 -29.12 -3.59 -6.20
CA VAL A 82 -27.67 -3.76 -6.47
C VAL A 82 -27.50 -4.43 -7.83
N ALA A 83 -26.69 -3.81 -8.69
CA ALA A 83 -26.35 -4.38 -9.99
C ALA A 83 -25.41 -5.59 -9.81
N GLU A 84 -25.83 -6.76 -10.25
CA GLU A 84 -25.05 -8.01 -10.12
C GLU A 84 -23.68 -7.90 -10.83
N ALA A 85 -23.63 -7.25 -12.00
CA ALA A 85 -22.38 -7.05 -12.73
C ALA A 85 -21.37 -6.20 -11.96
N ALA A 86 -21.83 -5.13 -11.31
CA ALA A 86 -20.97 -4.29 -10.47
C ALA A 86 -20.49 -5.05 -9.22
N LEU A 87 -21.36 -5.85 -8.63
CA LEU A 87 -21.03 -6.70 -7.49
C LEU A 87 -19.95 -7.73 -7.85
N ASP A 88 -20.11 -8.41 -8.99
CA ASP A 88 -19.13 -9.38 -9.49
C ASP A 88 -17.78 -8.74 -9.78
N GLU A 89 -17.76 -7.53 -10.31
CA GLU A 89 -16.52 -6.78 -10.54
C GLU A 89 -15.79 -6.49 -9.22
N VAL A 90 -16.49 -5.98 -8.22
CA VAL A 90 -15.89 -5.67 -6.91
C VAL A 90 -15.37 -6.93 -6.23
N ILE A 91 -16.15 -8.00 -6.21
CA ILE A 91 -15.73 -9.28 -5.61
C ILE A 91 -14.54 -9.86 -6.36
N GLY A 92 -14.53 -9.78 -7.69
CA GLY A 92 -13.40 -10.21 -8.51
C GLY A 92 -12.11 -9.44 -8.21
N ARG A 93 -12.20 -8.14 -7.98
CA ARG A 93 -11.06 -7.30 -7.57
C ARG A 93 -10.55 -7.69 -6.19
N ILE A 94 -11.44 -7.98 -5.24
CA ILE A 94 -11.06 -8.45 -3.91
C ILE A 94 -10.35 -9.80 -3.99
N ASP A 95 -10.88 -10.75 -4.76
CA ASP A 95 -10.27 -12.06 -4.95
C ASP A 95 -8.88 -11.96 -5.60
N HIS A 96 -8.73 -11.10 -6.59
CA HIS A 96 -7.45 -10.86 -7.24
C HIS A 96 -6.41 -10.28 -6.26
N ALA A 97 -6.79 -9.27 -5.50
CA ALA A 97 -5.93 -8.66 -4.49
C ALA A 97 -5.54 -9.67 -3.39
N PHE A 98 -6.51 -10.47 -2.93
CA PHE A 98 -6.28 -11.51 -1.93
C PHE A 98 -5.28 -12.55 -2.44
N ALA A 99 -5.47 -13.07 -3.64
CA ALA A 99 -4.57 -14.08 -4.23
C ALA A 99 -3.16 -13.53 -4.40
N GLY A 100 -3.02 -12.32 -4.93
CA GLY A 100 -1.71 -11.68 -5.10
C GLY A 100 -0.97 -11.47 -3.79
N LEU A 101 -1.66 -10.97 -2.78
CA LEU A 101 -1.08 -10.72 -1.46
C LEU A 101 -0.72 -12.03 -0.75
N ASN A 102 -1.59 -13.04 -0.84
CA ASN A 102 -1.39 -14.33 -0.19
C ASN A 102 -0.20 -15.11 -0.75
N GLN A 103 0.13 -14.91 -2.03
CA GLN A 103 1.27 -15.54 -2.69
C GLN A 103 2.62 -14.94 -2.30
N LEU A 104 2.65 -13.73 -1.78
CA LEU A 104 3.90 -13.08 -1.38
C LEU A 104 4.51 -13.79 -0.17
N PRO A 105 5.77 -14.28 -0.27
CA PRO A 105 6.42 -14.95 0.84
C PRO A 105 6.86 -13.94 1.92
N GLY A 106 6.76 -14.33 3.17
CA GLY A 106 7.26 -13.56 4.30
C GLY A 106 6.48 -12.28 4.58
N LYS A 107 7.13 -11.36 5.29
CA LYS A 107 6.57 -10.05 5.62
C LYS A 107 6.73 -9.09 4.45
N ALA A 108 5.80 -8.14 4.32
CA ALA A 108 5.88 -7.09 3.32
C ALA A 108 7.20 -6.30 3.44
N GLY A 109 7.91 -6.15 2.33
CA GLY A 109 9.17 -5.43 2.28
C GLY A 109 10.40 -6.18 2.79
N GLN A 110 10.26 -7.43 3.23
CA GLN A 110 11.39 -8.21 3.77
C GLN A 110 12.53 -8.37 2.75
N ALA A 111 12.21 -8.58 1.47
CA ALA A 111 13.21 -8.70 0.42
C ALA A 111 14.06 -7.43 0.28
N LEU A 112 13.50 -6.25 0.54
CA LEU A 112 14.24 -4.98 0.51
C LEU A 112 15.18 -4.85 1.70
N THR A 113 14.80 -5.34 2.87
CA THR A 113 15.64 -5.29 4.08
C THR A 113 16.83 -6.22 4.03
N THR A 114 16.83 -7.21 3.14
CA THR A 114 17.98 -8.11 2.90
C THR A 114 18.95 -7.60 1.83
N ASN A 115 18.60 -6.51 1.13
CA ASN A 115 19.47 -5.89 0.14
C ASN A 115 20.48 -4.97 0.82
N GLU A 116 21.75 -5.38 0.84
CA GLU A 116 22.82 -4.66 1.54
C GLU A 116 23.06 -3.25 0.98
N TRP A 117 22.96 -3.08 -0.34
CA TRP A 117 23.13 -1.78 -0.98
C TRP A 117 22.01 -0.82 -0.54
N LEU A 118 20.76 -1.23 -0.59
CA LEU A 118 19.63 -0.42 -0.13
C LEU A 118 19.75 -0.07 1.35
N MET A 119 20.14 -1.01 2.19
CA MET A 119 20.31 -0.76 3.63
C MET A 119 21.47 0.18 3.92
N SER A 120 22.53 0.12 3.13
CA SER A 120 23.63 1.09 3.19
C SER A 120 23.16 2.51 2.87
N ILE A 121 22.35 2.68 1.83
CA ILE A 121 21.76 3.97 1.48
C ILE A 121 20.83 4.46 2.60
N ARG A 122 19.97 3.57 3.12
CA ARG A 122 19.04 3.88 4.19
C ARG A 122 19.73 4.48 5.41
N SER A 123 20.90 3.94 5.78
CA SER A 123 21.66 4.43 6.94
C SER A 123 22.25 5.84 6.73
N ARG A 124 22.33 6.31 5.49
CA ARG A 124 22.99 7.58 5.11
C ARG A 124 22.04 8.61 4.52
N ILE A 125 20.83 8.23 4.14
CA ILE A 125 19.92 9.10 3.38
C ILE A 125 19.53 10.37 4.14
N GLY A 126 19.49 10.31 5.46
CA GLY A 126 19.22 11.48 6.31
C GLY A 126 20.42 12.39 6.57
N ILE A 127 21.60 12.01 6.09
CA ILE A 127 22.85 12.80 6.28
C ILE A 127 23.08 13.64 5.03
N PRO A 128 23.18 14.97 5.13
CA PRO A 128 23.49 15.81 3.96
C PRO A 128 24.77 15.34 3.25
N GLY A 129 24.67 15.05 1.95
CA GLY A 129 25.77 14.51 1.15
C GLY A 129 26.12 13.05 1.42
N GLY A 130 25.38 12.36 2.26
CA GLY A 130 25.67 10.96 2.63
C GLY A 130 25.44 9.94 1.51
N THR A 131 24.71 10.31 0.45
CA THR A 131 24.38 9.46 -0.70
C THR A 131 24.91 10.01 -2.04
N CYS A 132 25.74 11.01 -2.01
CA CYS A 132 26.39 11.58 -3.20
C CYS A 132 27.61 10.76 -3.63
#